data_35e7320e510b53a31ad136ea7965129d
#
_entry.id   35e7320e510b53a31ad136ea7965129d
#
_cell.length_a   1.000
_cell.length_b   1.000
_cell.length_c   1.000
_cell.angle_alpha   90.00
_cell.angle_beta   90.00
_cell.angle_gamma   90.00
#
_symmetry.space_group_name_H-M   'P 1'
#
loop_
_entity.id
_entity.type
_entity.pdbx_description
1 polymer ?
#
loop_
_entity_poly.entity_id
_entity_poly.type
_entity_poly.pdbx_seq_one_letter_code
_entity_poly.pdbx_strand_id
1 'polypeptide(L)'
;MKCIGALAAVLFMLTAPARAQDSGPMAPPPKFEVKRIPSVPHPGPPPIPEQEIIRRLAANEDAAKKIYDTYNFTETIRVEELDARGGKFTATGEQHTRADGQRVWRVSKPPESTLKSTNYTLEDVRTIVTLPLFFLTTDDIVKYDFLYAGQQKLDELNTYVFQVKPKQLNRTERFFQGVVFVDDHDLAIVETYGKFVSELIGTGTRLPFSLFETYRENFQNKYWLPTYTSSDDYIDQPDADQLHVRLVVRATDFKLSSPSETAAPAASGPSGAPAAANPSPSPN
;
A
#
# COMPACT_ATOMS: atom_id res chain seq x y z
N MET A 1 -36.13 38.72 -64.82
CA MET A 1 -36.64 37.70 -63.85
C MET A 1 -35.42 36.99 -63.28
N LYS A 2 -35.06 37.28 -62.04
CA LYS A 2 -33.88 36.75 -61.38
C LYS A 2 -34.36 35.84 -60.29
N CYS A 3 -34.03 34.52 -60.35
CA CYS A 3 -34.25 33.55 -59.29
C CYS A 3 -33.04 33.51 -58.39
N ILE A 4 -33.24 33.86 -57.13
CA ILE A 4 -32.22 33.76 -56.07
C ILE A 4 -32.41 32.38 -55.41
N GLY A 5 -31.44 31.49 -55.57
CA GLY A 5 -31.38 30.22 -54.85
C GLY A 5 -30.70 30.38 -53.50
N ALA A 6 -31.45 30.10 -52.43
CA ALA A 6 -30.92 30.08 -51.06
C ALA A 6 -30.21 28.74 -50.81
N LEU A 7 -28.91 28.79 -50.51
CA LEU A 7 -28.09 27.64 -50.11
C LEU A 7 -28.17 27.48 -48.57
N ALA A 8 -28.89 26.47 -48.10
CA ALA A 8 -28.96 26.13 -46.68
C ALA A 8 -27.75 25.25 -46.32
N ALA A 9 -26.79 25.81 -45.58
CA ALA A 9 -25.68 25.05 -45.03
C ALA A 9 -26.16 24.32 -43.75
N VAL A 10 -26.28 23.01 -43.84
CA VAL A 10 -26.55 22.15 -42.68
C VAL A 10 -25.24 21.90 -41.93
N LEU A 11 -25.09 22.56 -40.80
CA LEU A 11 -23.96 22.37 -39.89
C LEU A 11 -24.17 21.07 -39.12
N PHE A 12 -23.54 19.97 -39.51
CA PHE A 12 -23.47 18.73 -38.78
C PHE A 12 -22.53 18.93 -37.59
N MET A 13 -23.08 19.18 -36.40
CA MET A 13 -22.33 19.04 -35.12
C MET A 13 -22.05 17.57 -34.90
N LEU A 14 -20.81 17.14 -35.16
CA LEU A 14 -20.31 15.85 -34.65
C LEU A 14 -20.17 15.98 -33.15
N THR A 15 -21.17 15.49 -32.42
CA THR A 15 -21.03 15.19 -31.00
C THR A 15 -20.16 13.92 -30.90
N ALA A 16 -18.86 14.09 -30.71
CA ALA A 16 -18.02 12.98 -30.28
C ALA A 16 -18.51 12.53 -28.91
N PRO A 17 -18.82 11.23 -28.71
CA PRO A 17 -19.12 10.75 -27.37
C PRO A 17 -17.84 10.98 -26.53
N ALA A 18 -17.96 11.84 -25.53
CA ALA A 18 -16.96 11.93 -24.49
C ALA A 18 -16.91 10.53 -23.86
N ARG A 19 -15.89 9.74 -24.20
CA ARG A 19 -15.54 8.56 -23.42
C ARG A 19 -15.18 9.10 -22.05
N ALA A 20 -16.11 8.93 -21.10
CA ALA A 20 -15.79 9.09 -19.70
C ALA A 20 -14.50 8.29 -19.46
N GLN A 21 -13.48 8.98 -19.00
CA GLN A 21 -12.24 8.36 -18.61
C GLN A 21 -12.56 7.39 -17.47
N ASP A 22 -12.57 6.11 -17.79
CA ASP A 22 -12.74 5.01 -16.82
C ASP A 22 -11.45 4.82 -15.99
N SER A 23 -10.51 5.75 -16.12
CA SER A 23 -9.33 5.91 -15.30
C SER A 23 -9.66 6.78 -14.09
N GLY A 24 -10.55 6.30 -13.23
CA GLY A 24 -10.67 6.82 -11.88
C GLY A 24 -9.33 6.61 -11.14
N PRO A 25 -9.11 7.32 -10.02
CA PRO A 25 -7.86 7.24 -9.24
C PRO A 25 -7.52 5.82 -8.72
N MET A 26 -8.38 4.82 -8.98
CA MET A 26 -8.21 3.42 -8.65
C MET A 26 -7.99 2.51 -9.87
N ALA A 27 -7.96 3.07 -11.09
CA ALA A 27 -7.47 2.28 -12.20
C ALA A 27 -6.01 1.91 -11.87
N PRO A 28 -5.63 0.62 -11.93
CA PRO A 28 -4.21 0.30 -11.90
C PRO A 28 -3.53 1.19 -12.95
N PRO A 29 -2.31 1.65 -12.69
CA PRO A 29 -1.55 2.35 -13.72
C PRO A 29 -1.70 1.52 -14.99
N PRO A 30 -1.89 2.16 -16.17
CA PRO A 30 -2.13 1.42 -17.39
C PRO A 30 -1.17 0.26 -17.33
N LYS A 31 -1.69 -0.95 -17.49
CA LYS A 31 -0.86 -2.14 -17.56
C LYS A 31 0.09 -1.89 -18.73
N PHE A 32 1.15 -1.16 -18.46
CA PHE A 32 2.38 -1.60 -19.02
C PHE A 32 2.44 -3.01 -18.47
N GLU A 33 2.14 -4.00 -19.30
CA GLU A 33 2.70 -5.29 -19.06
C GLU A 33 4.18 -4.95 -18.93
N VAL A 34 4.60 -4.66 -17.70
CA VAL A 34 5.96 -4.92 -17.34
C VAL A 34 6.02 -6.40 -17.58
N LYS A 35 6.28 -6.78 -18.83
CA LYS A 35 6.90 -8.05 -19.10
C LYS A 35 8.08 -7.93 -18.17
N ARG A 36 7.91 -8.46 -16.97
CA ARG A 36 9.04 -8.89 -16.20
C ARG A 36 9.71 -9.88 -17.13
N ILE A 37 10.47 -9.32 -18.07
CA ILE A 37 11.52 -10.08 -18.67
C ILE A 37 12.25 -10.48 -17.41
N PRO A 38 12.32 -11.79 -17.06
CA PRO A 38 13.30 -12.21 -16.12
C PRO A 38 14.61 -11.76 -16.78
N SER A 39 14.98 -10.50 -16.54
CA SER A 39 16.27 -10.01 -16.90
C SER A 39 17.12 -10.88 -16.03
N VAL A 40 17.83 -11.80 -16.69
CA VAL A 40 18.94 -12.48 -16.04
C VAL A 40 19.74 -11.34 -15.48
N PRO A 41 19.79 -11.19 -14.14
CA PRO A 41 20.52 -10.09 -13.52
C PRO A 41 21.88 -10.10 -14.16
N HIS A 42 22.37 -8.98 -14.64
CA HIS A 42 23.71 -8.95 -15.24
C HIS A 42 24.68 -9.47 -14.18
N PRO A 43 25.25 -10.66 -14.36
CA PRO A 43 26.09 -11.29 -13.33
C PRO A 43 27.42 -10.53 -13.31
N GLY A 44 27.51 -9.57 -12.44
CA GLY A 44 28.74 -8.82 -12.19
C GLY A 44 28.64 -8.15 -10.84
N PRO A 45 29.75 -7.94 -10.13
CA PRO A 45 29.71 -7.18 -8.90
C PRO A 45 29.20 -5.77 -9.19
N PRO A 46 28.46 -5.13 -8.24
CA PRO A 46 28.06 -3.76 -8.42
C PRO A 46 29.30 -2.85 -8.48
N PRO A 47 29.20 -1.66 -9.12
CA PRO A 47 30.34 -0.74 -9.27
C PRO A 47 30.84 -0.17 -7.94
N ILE A 48 30.03 -0.25 -6.88
CA ILE A 48 30.40 0.11 -5.50
C ILE A 48 30.14 -1.09 -4.58
N PRO A 49 30.88 -1.23 -3.45
CA PRO A 49 30.72 -2.36 -2.54
C PRO A 49 29.26 -2.53 -2.06
N GLU A 50 28.76 -3.76 -2.02
CA GLU A 50 27.40 -4.06 -1.58
C GLU A 50 27.07 -3.46 -0.21
N GLN A 51 28.00 -3.56 0.75
CA GLN A 51 27.85 -3.00 2.08
C GLN A 51 27.67 -1.47 2.06
N GLU A 52 28.32 -0.79 1.12
CA GLU A 52 28.19 0.66 0.96
C GLU A 52 26.80 1.01 0.37
N ILE A 53 26.31 0.20 -0.59
CA ILE A 53 24.94 0.36 -1.09
C ILE A 53 23.94 0.21 0.05
N ILE A 54 24.03 -0.87 0.83
CA ILE A 54 23.14 -1.17 1.95
C ILE A 54 23.19 -0.06 3.01
N ARG A 55 24.39 0.43 3.34
CA ARG A 55 24.56 1.51 4.31
C ARG A 55 23.89 2.81 3.87
N ARG A 56 24.09 3.21 2.61
CA ARG A 56 23.46 4.43 2.06
C ARG A 56 21.96 4.26 1.89
N LEU A 57 21.52 3.10 1.43
CA LEU A 57 20.13 2.73 1.38
C LEU A 57 19.46 2.96 2.74
N ALA A 58 19.99 2.39 3.82
CA ALA A 58 19.43 2.52 5.15
C ALA A 58 19.32 3.97 5.63
N ALA A 59 20.35 4.79 5.37
CA ALA A 59 20.32 6.22 5.70
C ALA A 59 19.25 6.98 4.90
N ASN A 60 19.03 6.61 3.64
CA ASN A 60 17.95 7.19 2.81
C ASN A 60 16.57 6.72 3.29
N GLU A 61 16.44 5.48 3.73
CA GLU A 61 15.21 4.94 4.31
C GLU A 61 14.85 5.61 5.64
N ASP A 62 15.85 5.92 6.50
CA ASP A 62 15.65 6.74 7.70
C ASP A 62 15.07 8.12 7.35
N ALA A 63 15.65 8.77 6.34
CA ALA A 63 15.19 10.08 5.90
C ALA A 63 13.79 10.01 5.25
N ALA A 64 13.54 9.02 4.40
CA ALA A 64 12.25 8.80 3.76
C ALA A 64 11.16 8.51 4.80
N LYS A 65 11.42 7.61 5.76
CA LYS A 65 10.49 7.32 6.85
C LYS A 65 10.16 8.56 7.67
N LYS A 66 11.17 9.33 8.05
CA LYS A 66 10.99 10.58 8.80
C LYS A 66 10.09 11.57 8.06
N ILE A 67 10.30 11.73 6.75
CA ILE A 67 9.46 12.61 5.91
C ILE A 67 8.06 12.02 5.76
N TYR A 68 7.94 10.72 5.49
CA TYR A 68 6.64 10.03 5.39
C TYR A 68 5.79 10.25 6.64
N ASP A 69 6.40 10.19 7.83
CA ASP A 69 5.71 10.39 9.11
C ASP A 69 5.23 11.84 9.32
N THR A 70 5.69 12.82 8.53
CA THR A 70 5.20 14.20 8.57
C THR A 70 3.99 14.46 7.68
N TYR A 71 3.58 13.50 6.86
CA TYR A 71 2.45 13.65 5.96
C TYR A 71 1.20 12.95 6.49
N ASN A 72 0.06 13.64 6.35
CA ASN A 72 -1.26 13.04 6.29
C ASN A 72 -1.61 12.78 4.82
N PHE A 73 -2.30 11.71 4.53
CA PHE A 73 -2.70 11.37 3.16
C PHE A 73 -3.95 10.49 3.15
N THR A 74 -4.62 10.47 2.01
CA THR A 74 -5.77 9.59 1.76
C THR A 74 -5.30 8.24 1.28
N GLU A 75 -5.81 7.17 1.89
CA GLU A 75 -5.64 5.80 1.38
C GLU A 75 -6.96 5.23 0.92
N THR A 76 -6.94 4.63 -0.26
CA THR A 76 -8.06 3.87 -0.79
C THR A 76 -7.64 2.42 -0.99
N ILE A 77 -8.42 1.54 -0.37
CA ILE A 77 -8.28 0.09 -0.47
C ILE A 77 -9.37 -0.42 -1.40
N ARG A 78 -8.97 -1.22 -2.38
CA ARG A 78 -9.88 -1.91 -3.28
C ARG A 78 -9.55 -3.40 -3.30
N VAL A 79 -10.56 -4.23 -3.10
CA VAL A 79 -10.48 -5.67 -3.26
C VAL A 79 -11.45 -6.09 -4.36
N GLU A 80 -11.03 -6.94 -5.25
CA GLU A 80 -11.84 -7.47 -6.36
C GLU A 80 -11.74 -9.00 -6.38
N GLU A 81 -12.88 -9.67 -6.43
CA GLU A 81 -12.99 -11.07 -6.80
C GLU A 81 -12.94 -11.16 -8.33
N LEU A 82 -11.94 -11.84 -8.87
CA LEU A 82 -11.67 -11.88 -10.32
C LEU A 82 -12.33 -13.04 -11.04
N ASP A 83 -13.10 -13.86 -10.33
CA ASP A 83 -13.88 -14.92 -10.90
C ASP A 83 -15.16 -14.43 -11.62
N ALA A 84 -15.89 -15.38 -12.25
CA ALA A 84 -17.09 -15.08 -13.04
C ALA A 84 -18.23 -14.43 -12.24
N ARG A 85 -18.24 -14.52 -10.91
CA ARG A 85 -19.28 -13.94 -10.04
C ARG A 85 -18.99 -12.52 -9.64
N GLY A 86 -17.71 -12.17 -9.64
CA GLY A 86 -17.13 -10.88 -9.41
C GLY A 86 -17.80 -10.03 -8.33
N GLY A 87 -17.04 -9.59 -7.36
CA GLY A 87 -17.48 -8.62 -6.37
C GLY A 87 -16.36 -7.62 -6.09
N LYS A 88 -16.72 -6.50 -5.46
CA LYS A 88 -15.77 -5.45 -5.12
C LYS A 88 -15.99 -4.99 -3.69
N PHE A 89 -14.90 -4.66 -3.03
CA PHE A 89 -14.89 -3.95 -1.76
C PHE A 89 -14.07 -2.68 -1.92
N THR A 90 -14.55 -1.58 -1.36
CA THR A 90 -13.80 -0.32 -1.36
C THR A 90 -13.90 0.31 0.02
N ALA A 91 -12.76 0.71 0.57
CA ALA A 91 -12.68 1.52 1.78
C ALA A 91 -11.75 2.71 1.54
N THR A 92 -12.13 3.87 2.04
CA THR A 92 -11.32 5.08 1.94
C THR A 92 -11.20 5.72 3.33
N GLY A 93 -9.99 6.10 3.68
CA GLY A 93 -9.69 6.75 4.94
C GLY A 93 -8.47 7.63 4.83
N GLU A 94 -8.17 8.32 5.91
CA GLU A 94 -7.04 9.22 6.02
C GLU A 94 -6.05 8.68 7.04
N GLN A 95 -4.78 8.66 6.65
CA GLN A 95 -3.66 8.39 7.54
C GLN A 95 -3.24 9.69 8.23
N HIS A 96 -3.19 9.64 9.55
CA HIS A 96 -2.71 10.73 10.39
C HIS A 96 -1.59 10.23 11.30
N THR A 97 -0.59 11.05 11.51
CA THR A 97 0.43 10.79 12.53
C THR A 97 0.07 11.56 13.80
N ARG A 98 -0.07 10.86 14.92
CA ARG A 98 -0.35 11.44 16.23
C ARG A 98 0.90 12.04 16.86
N ALA A 99 0.72 12.84 17.93
CA ALA A 99 1.81 13.45 18.69
C ALA A 99 2.80 12.44 19.28
N ASP A 100 2.34 11.22 19.58
CA ASP A 100 3.15 10.09 20.06
C ASP A 100 3.90 9.35 18.94
N GLY A 101 3.81 9.81 17.70
CA GLY A 101 4.42 9.19 16.51
C GLY A 101 3.64 8.00 15.96
N GLN A 102 2.52 7.62 16.57
CA GLN A 102 1.70 6.53 16.05
C GLN A 102 0.89 6.98 14.85
N ARG A 103 0.84 6.15 13.82
CA ARG A 103 -0.06 6.35 12.69
C ARG A 103 -1.43 5.77 13.00
N VAL A 104 -2.45 6.54 12.64
CA VAL A 104 -3.85 6.17 12.83
C VAL A 104 -4.58 6.35 11.51
N TRP A 105 -5.18 5.29 11.04
CA TRP A 105 -6.07 5.34 9.89
C TRP A 105 -7.52 5.62 10.35
N ARG A 106 -8.15 6.62 9.76
CA ARG A 106 -9.54 7.02 10.05
C ARG A 106 -10.38 6.89 8.81
N VAL A 107 -11.49 6.15 8.91
CA VAL A 107 -12.47 6.01 7.84
C VAL A 107 -13.01 7.38 7.47
N SER A 108 -12.91 7.77 6.21
CA SER A 108 -13.50 9.01 5.69
C SER A 108 -14.87 8.78 5.03
N LYS A 109 -15.12 7.54 4.55
CA LYS A 109 -16.42 7.11 4.00
C LYS A 109 -16.71 5.69 4.47
N PRO A 110 -17.99 5.34 4.73
CA PRO A 110 -18.37 3.96 5.00
C PRO A 110 -17.87 3.03 3.90
N PRO A 111 -17.31 1.85 4.25
CA PRO A 111 -16.90 0.87 3.26
C PRO A 111 -18.10 0.38 2.43
N GLU A 112 -17.86 0.19 1.14
CA GLU A 112 -18.85 -0.38 0.21
C GLU A 112 -18.39 -1.78 -0.19
N SER A 113 -19.32 -2.75 -0.17
CA SER A 113 -19.04 -4.13 -0.54
C SER A 113 -20.13 -4.73 -1.39
N THR A 114 -19.71 -5.37 -2.48
CA THR A 114 -20.52 -6.27 -3.32
C THR A 114 -19.88 -7.64 -3.44
N LEU A 115 -18.87 -7.94 -2.60
CA LEU A 115 -18.19 -9.24 -2.57
C LEU A 115 -19.19 -10.38 -2.34
N LYS A 116 -18.92 -11.53 -2.93
CA LYS A 116 -19.79 -12.71 -2.91
C LYS A 116 -19.23 -13.86 -2.09
N SER A 117 -17.93 -14.02 -2.13
CA SER A 117 -17.24 -15.18 -1.57
C SER A 117 -16.35 -14.83 -0.37
N THR A 118 -15.96 -13.55 -0.25
CA THR A 118 -15.15 -13.05 0.86
C THR A 118 -15.85 -11.92 1.61
N ASN A 119 -15.39 -11.65 2.82
CA ASN A 119 -15.83 -10.51 3.61
C ASN A 119 -14.60 -9.82 4.22
N TYR A 120 -14.56 -8.49 4.13
CA TYR A 120 -13.52 -7.66 4.73
C TYR A 120 -14.11 -6.76 5.79
N THR A 121 -13.54 -6.85 6.98
CA THR A 121 -13.92 -6.03 8.14
C THR A 121 -13.05 -4.77 8.21
N LEU A 122 -13.41 -3.83 9.08
CA LEU A 122 -12.56 -2.66 9.35
C LEU A 122 -11.22 -3.06 9.98
N GLU A 123 -11.14 -4.18 10.66
CA GLU A 123 -9.88 -4.69 11.21
C GLU A 123 -8.96 -5.23 10.10
N ASP A 124 -9.54 -5.92 9.12
CA ASP A 124 -8.79 -6.32 7.92
C ASP A 124 -8.25 -5.10 7.18
N VAL A 125 -9.06 -4.05 7.03
CA VAL A 125 -8.65 -2.79 6.42
C VAL A 125 -7.47 -2.17 7.17
N ARG A 126 -7.53 -2.08 8.51
CA ARG A 126 -6.41 -1.57 9.32
C ARG A 126 -5.14 -2.39 9.12
N THR A 127 -5.27 -3.70 9.06
CA THR A 127 -4.15 -4.60 8.79
C THR A 127 -3.58 -4.33 7.39
N ILE A 128 -4.43 -4.21 6.38
CA ILE A 128 -4.05 -3.96 4.99
C ILE A 128 -3.25 -2.66 4.85
N VAL A 129 -3.68 -1.57 5.47
CA VAL A 129 -3.02 -0.26 5.33
C VAL A 129 -1.71 -0.15 6.11
N THR A 130 -1.49 -1.01 7.09
CA THR A 130 -0.25 -0.98 7.91
C THR A 130 0.83 -1.92 7.40
N LEU A 131 0.46 -3.03 6.77
CA LEU A 131 1.41 -4.07 6.34
C LEU A 131 2.39 -3.61 5.24
N PRO A 132 1.97 -2.87 4.19
CA PRO A 132 2.87 -2.51 3.10
C PRO A 132 3.92 -1.46 3.47
N LEU A 133 3.84 -0.87 4.66
CA LEU A 133 4.74 0.18 5.11
C LEU A 133 6.06 -0.44 5.60
N PHE A 134 6.88 -0.83 4.64
CA PHE A 134 8.19 -1.38 4.90
C PHE A 134 9.28 -0.37 4.56
N PHE A 135 10.07 0.00 5.57
CA PHE A 135 11.27 0.80 5.45
C PHE A 135 12.45 0.02 6.03
N LEU A 136 13.54 -0.08 5.29
CA LEU A 136 14.77 -0.72 5.74
C LEU A 136 15.69 0.31 6.39
N THR A 137 15.30 0.78 7.58
CA THR A 137 16.04 1.78 8.34
C THR A 137 17.39 1.27 8.84
N THR A 138 18.23 2.16 9.32
CA THR A 138 19.52 1.80 9.94
C THR A 138 19.35 0.83 11.11
N ASP A 139 18.27 0.96 11.87
CA ASP A 139 17.96 0.04 12.98
C ASP A 139 17.41 -1.31 12.48
N ASP A 140 16.82 -1.35 11.30
CA ASP A 140 16.20 -2.57 10.76
C ASP A 140 17.17 -3.41 9.95
N ILE A 141 18.11 -2.83 9.20
CA ILE A 141 19.05 -3.59 8.32
C ILE A 141 19.83 -4.67 9.07
N VAL A 142 20.10 -4.46 10.36
CA VAL A 142 20.85 -5.42 11.19
C VAL A 142 20.07 -6.72 11.41
N LYS A 143 18.76 -6.69 11.25
CA LYS A 143 17.84 -7.83 11.40
C LYS A 143 17.78 -8.72 10.15
N TYR A 144 18.36 -8.26 9.02
CA TYR A 144 18.21 -8.89 7.72
C TYR A 144 19.53 -9.39 7.13
N ASP A 145 19.44 -10.48 6.36
CA ASP A 145 20.46 -10.88 5.41
C ASP A 145 20.12 -10.29 4.05
N PHE A 146 21.14 -9.81 3.35
CA PHE A 146 21.04 -9.30 1.99
C PHE A 146 21.85 -10.16 1.06
N LEU A 147 21.30 -10.51 -0.09
CA LEU A 147 21.98 -11.19 -1.18
C LEU A 147 21.81 -10.35 -2.44
N TYR A 148 22.89 -9.82 -2.94
CA TYR A 148 22.90 -9.11 -4.21
C TYR A 148 22.56 -10.08 -5.36
N ALA A 149 21.52 -9.77 -6.14
CA ALA A 149 21.04 -10.58 -7.24
C ALA A 149 21.41 -10.02 -8.63
N GLY A 150 21.99 -8.82 -8.69
CA GLY A 150 22.39 -8.19 -9.94
C GLY A 150 21.76 -6.82 -10.16
N GLN A 151 21.71 -6.39 -11.41
CA GLN A 151 21.08 -5.14 -11.83
C GLN A 151 19.90 -5.44 -12.74
N GLN A 152 18.84 -4.64 -12.60
CA GLN A 152 17.67 -4.73 -13.46
C GLN A 152 17.17 -3.32 -13.79
N LYS A 153 16.71 -3.14 -15.04
CA LYS A 153 16.01 -1.92 -15.42
C LYS A 153 14.53 -2.06 -15.08
N LEU A 154 14.00 -1.12 -14.29
CA LEU A 154 12.58 -0.96 -13.99
C LEU A 154 12.10 0.33 -14.67
N ASP A 155 11.27 0.19 -15.68
CA ASP A 155 10.85 1.32 -16.53
C ASP A 155 12.06 2.16 -16.99
N GLU A 156 12.22 3.36 -16.49
CA GLU A 156 13.34 4.25 -16.82
C GLU A 156 14.51 4.17 -15.82
N LEU A 157 14.31 3.51 -14.68
CA LEU A 157 15.30 3.42 -13.61
C LEU A 157 16.22 2.21 -13.80
N ASN A 158 17.51 2.41 -13.56
CA ASN A 158 18.43 1.30 -13.36
C ASN A 158 18.47 0.97 -11.87
N THR A 159 18.35 -0.29 -11.52
CA THR A 159 18.27 -0.69 -10.13
C THR A 159 19.28 -1.78 -9.78
N TYR A 160 19.78 -1.73 -8.54
CA TYR A 160 20.39 -2.87 -7.86
C TYR A 160 19.30 -3.74 -7.27
N VAL A 161 19.38 -5.04 -7.44
CA VAL A 161 18.41 -6.00 -6.95
C VAL A 161 19.00 -6.77 -5.78
N PHE A 162 18.31 -6.72 -4.64
CA PHE A 162 18.68 -7.50 -3.47
C PHE A 162 17.56 -8.44 -3.06
N GLN A 163 17.90 -9.68 -2.77
CA GLN A 163 17.03 -10.57 -2.02
C GLN A 163 17.24 -10.28 -0.53
N VAL A 164 16.16 -10.10 0.18
CA VAL A 164 16.15 -9.71 1.60
C VAL A 164 15.37 -10.75 2.38
N LYS A 165 15.93 -11.25 3.48
CA LYS A 165 15.27 -12.17 4.39
C LYS A 165 15.66 -11.86 5.85
N PRO A 166 14.77 -12.06 6.82
CA PRO A 166 15.12 -11.91 8.23
C PRO A 166 16.16 -12.97 8.66
N LYS A 167 17.11 -12.56 9.49
CA LYS A 167 18.09 -13.47 10.09
C LYS A 167 17.45 -14.43 11.08
N GLN A 168 16.43 -13.94 11.80
CA GLN A 168 15.67 -14.72 12.78
C GLN A 168 14.21 -14.28 12.75
N LEU A 169 13.29 -15.21 12.96
CA LEU A 169 11.89 -14.93 13.18
C LEU A 169 11.61 -14.83 14.67
N ASN A 170 10.60 -14.08 15.04
CA ASN A 170 10.09 -14.03 16.41
C ASN A 170 8.55 -13.93 16.39
N ARG A 171 7.95 -13.98 17.59
CA ARG A 171 6.49 -14.00 17.77
C ARG A 171 5.85 -12.61 17.84
N THR A 172 6.64 -11.57 17.96
CA THR A 172 6.14 -10.21 18.21
C THR A 172 6.22 -9.30 16.99
N GLU A 173 7.11 -9.61 16.07
CA GLU A 173 7.36 -8.78 14.87
C GLU A 173 7.04 -9.56 13.59
N ARG A 174 6.63 -8.82 12.58
CA ARG A 174 6.51 -9.29 11.21
C ARG A 174 7.68 -8.74 10.41
N PHE A 175 8.37 -9.63 9.71
CA PHE A 175 9.53 -9.28 8.90
C PHE A 175 9.20 -9.41 7.43
N PHE A 176 9.73 -8.51 6.63
CA PHE A 176 9.66 -8.63 5.18
C PHE A 176 10.61 -9.71 4.67
N GLN A 177 10.17 -10.50 3.72
CA GLN A 177 11.01 -11.43 2.96
C GLN A 177 10.66 -11.32 1.49
N GLY A 178 11.64 -10.97 0.67
CA GLY A 178 11.39 -10.77 -0.77
C GLY A 178 12.56 -10.13 -1.49
N VAL A 179 12.22 -9.36 -2.50
CA VAL A 179 13.15 -8.62 -3.35
C VAL A 179 12.93 -7.13 -3.15
N VAL A 180 14.02 -6.38 -3.05
CA VAL A 180 14.02 -4.92 -3.06
C VAL A 180 14.81 -4.43 -4.27
N PHE A 181 14.25 -3.44 -4.95
CA PHE A 181 14.85 -2.75 -6.09
C PHE A 181 15.31 -1.39 -5.63
N VAL A 182 16.58 -1.15 -5.75
CA VAL A 182 17.26 0.05 -5.25
C VAL A 182 17.76 0.85 -6.44
N ASP A 183 17.28 2.08 -6.62
CA ASP A 183 17.77 2.98 -7.67
C ASP A 183 19.29 3.14 -7.57
N ASP A 184 20.00 3.03 -8.69
CA ASP A 184 21.46 3.04 -8.71
C ASP A 184 22.04 4.46 -8.52
N HIS A 185 21.24 5.49 -8.72
CA HIS A 185 21.61 6.89 -8.53
C HIS A 185 21.30 7.38 -7.10
N ASP A 186 20.04 7.25 -6.68
CA ASP A 186 19.57 7.77 -5.39
C ASP A 186 19.90 6.82 -4.22
N LEU A 187 20.20 5.55 -4.50
CA LEU A 187 20.39 4.48 -3.51
C LEU A 187 19.22 4.40 -2.53
N ALA A 188 18.02 4.46 -3.06
CA ALA A 188 16.75 4.36 -2.34
C ALA A 188 15.90 3.24 -2.90
N ILE A 189 15.04 2.63 -2.09
CA ILE A 189 14.11 1.61 -2.57
C ILE A 189 13.06 2.29 -3.45
N VAL A 190 12.85 1.75 -4.66
CA VAL A 190 11.82 2.21 -5.61
C VAL A 190 10.69 1.21 -5.76
N GLU A 191 10.96 -0.06 -5.53
CA GLU A 191 9.98 -1.13 -5.54
C GLU A 191 10.36 -2.24 -4.57
N THR A 192 9.36 -2.88 -3.98
CA THR A 192 9.53 -4.12 -3.22
C THR A 192 8.55 -5.17 -3.70
N TYR A 193 8.97 -6.44 -3.74
CA TYR A 193 8.12 -7.59 -4.05
C TYR A 193 8.39 -8.71 -3.07
N GLY A 194 7.39 -9.11 -2.29
CA GLY A 194 7.60 -10.12 -1.26
C GLY A 194 6.40 -10.36 -0.38
N LYS A 195 6.67 -10.88 0.80
CA LYS A 195 5.67 -11.22 1.81
C LYS A 195 6.17 -10.90 3.21
N PHE A 196 5.24 -10.83 4.16
CA PHE A 196 5.60 -10.81 5.58
C PHE A 196 5.66 -12.22 6.15
N VAL A 197 6.65 -12.43 6.98
CA VAL A 197 6.90 -13.68 7.70
C VAL A 197 7.04 -13.41 9.20
N SER A 198 6.56 -14.35 10.02
CA SER A 198 6.78 -14.37 11.48
C SER A 198 6.60 -15.79 12.00
N GLU A 199 6.98 -16.07 13.23
CA GLU A 199 6.67 -17.36 13.87
C GLU A 199 5.17 -17.62 14.07
N LEU A 200 4.34 -16.56 14.04
CA LEU A 200 2.88 -16.67 14.21
C LEU A 200 2.13 -16.90 12.89
N ILE A 201 2.77 -16.72 11.74
CA ILE A 201 2.14 -16.97 10.45
C ILE A 201 1.95 -18.48 10.29
N GLY A 202 0.71 -18.92 10.16
CA GLY A 202 0.30 -20.32 10.15
C GLY A 202 -0.45 -20.78 11.37
N THR A 203 -0.51 -19.98 12.45
CA THR A 203 -1.23 -20.31 13.69
C THR A 203 -2.65 -19.72 13.77
N GLY A 204 -3.29 -19.49 12.62
CA GLY A 204 -4.66 -18.99 12.53
C GLY A 204 -4.82 -17.49 12.24
N THR A 205 -3.73 -16.72 12.21
CA THR A 205 -3.81 -15.32 11.76
C THR A 205 -3.75 -15.27 10.25
N ARG A 206 -4.92 -15.20 9.61
CA ARG A 206 -5.00 -14.99 8.17
C ARG A 206 -4.55 -13.56 7.84
N LEU A 207 -3.52 -13.45 7.01
CA LEU A 207 -3.22 -12.18 6.37
C LEU A 207 -4.21 -11.96 5.22
N PRO A 208 -4.68 -10.73 5.00
CA PRO A 208 -5.61 -10.43 3.92
C PRO A 208 -4.99 -10.57 2.52
N PHE A 209 -3.68 -10.74 2.44
CA PHE A 209 -2.90 -11.07 1.23
C PHE A 209 -1.59 -11.74 1.67
N SER A 210 -1.03 -12.58 0.80
CA SER A 210 0.22 -13.29 1.09
C SER A 210 1.42 -12.64 0.42
N LEU A 211 1.36 -12.42 -0.88
CA LEU A 211 2.43 -11.85 -1.69
C LEU A 211 1.98 -10.50 -2.24
N PHE A 212 2.82 -9.50 -2.12
CA PHE A 212 2.49 -8.16 -2.56
C PHE A 212 3.69 -7.44 -3.18
N GLU A 213 3.38 -6.41 -3.93
CA GLU A 213 4.30 -5.52 -4.60
C GLU A 213 3.99 -4.10 -4.17
N THR A 214 5.01 -3.33 -3.81
CA THR A 214 4.85 -1.93 -3.42
C THR A 214 5.73 -1.05 -4.28
N TYR A 215 5.12 -0.09 -4.95
CA TYR A 215 5.79 0.95 -5.73
C TYR A 215 5.93 2.21 -4.91
N ARG A 216 7.03 2.92 -5.15
CA ARG A 216 7.31 4.20 -4.52
C ARG A 216 7.41 5.30 -5.56
N GLU A 217 6.93 6.47 -5.23
CA GLU A 217 7.08 7.68 -6.04
C GLU A 217 8.10 8.63 -5.42
N ASN A 218 8.80 9.36 -6.29
CA ASN A 218 9.81 10.32 -5.86
C ASN A 218 9.15 11.65 -5.46
N PHE A 219 9.17 11.95 -4.17
CA PHE A 219 8.67 13.19 -3.58
C PHE A 219 9.78 14.23 -3.51
N GLN A 220 9.49 15.43 -4.00
CA GLN A 220 10.42 16.58 -3.98
C GLN A 220 11.77 16.28 -4.65
N ASN A 221 11.80 15.35 -5.61
CA ASN A 221 13.03 14.86 -6.25
C ASN A 221 14.11 14.37 -5.26
N LYS A 222 13.68 13.80 -4.14
CA LYS A 222 14.60 13.40 -3.07
C LYS A 222 14.19 12.16 -2.29
N TYR A 223 12.89 11.98 -2.03
CA TYR A 223 12.42 10.92 -1.14
C TYR A 223 11.50 9.97 -1.90
N TRP A 224 11.80 8.70 -1.85
CA TRP A 224 10.97 7.66 -2.44
C TRP A 224 9.98 7.13 -1.40
N LEU A 225 8.69 7.46 -1.56
CA LEU A 225 7.64 7.13 -0.60
C LEU A 225 6.68 6.09 -1.18
N PRO A 226 6.21 5.10 -0.40
CA PRO A 226 5.24 4.10 -0.85
C PRO A 226 3.90 4.77 -1.15
N THR A 227 3.40 4.60 -2.39
CA THR A 227 2.15 5.20 -2.85
C THR A 227 1.17 4.18 -3.40
N TYR A 228 1.66 3.03 -3.84
CA TYR A 228 0.84 2.00 -4.45
C TYR A 228 1.30 0.62 -4.02
N THR A 229 0.37 -0.18 -3.50
CA THR A 229 0.61 -1.60 -3.20
C THR A 229 -0.43 -2.45 -3.89
N SER A 230 -0.02 -3.54 -4.49
CA SER A 230 -0.91 -4.52 -5.09
C SER A 230 -0.56 -5.94 -4.67
N SER A 231 -1.59 -6.76 -4.57
CA SER A 231 -1.49 -8.20 -4.42
C SER A 231 -2.49 -8.84 -5.38
N ASP A 232 -2.07 -9.90 -6.05
CA ASP A 232 -2.90 -10.70 -6.94
C ASP A 232 -2.69 -12.15 -6.53
N ASP A 233 -3.65 -12.74 -5.80
CA ASP A 233 -3.43 -13.98 -5.06
C ASP A 233 -4.66 -14.89 -5.09
N TYR A 234 -4.43 -16.16 -4.84
CA TYR A 234 -5.47 -17.18 -4.72
C TYR A 234 -5.73 -17.51 -3.26
N ILE A 235 -6.98 -17.36 -2.85
CA ILE A 235 -7.42 -17.62 -1.48
C ILE A 235 -8.13 -18.96 -1.43
N ASP A 236 -7.67 -19.87 -0.58
CA ASP A 236 -8.34 -21.14 -0.34
C ASP A 236 -9.74 -20.92 0.26
N GLN A 237 -10.73 -21.57 -0.31
CA GLN A 237 -12.11 -21.60 0.20
C GLN A 237 -12.35 -22.96 0.88
N PRO A 238 -13.08 -23.01 2.02
CA PRO A 238 -13.27 -24.24 2.78
C PRO A 238 -13.92 -25.40 1.97
N ASP A 239 -14.82 -25.10 1.05
CA ASP A 239 -15.61 -26.09 0.32
C ASP A 239 -15.76 -25.76 -1.18
N ALA A 240 -14.82 -25.00 -1.74
CA ALA A 240 -14.89 -24.54 -3.13
C ALA A 240 -13.49 -24.42 -3.75
N ASP A 241 -13.46 -24.16 -5.06
CA ASP A 241 -12.22 -23.82 -5.77
C ASP A 241 -11.59 -22.55 -5.18
N GLN A 242 -10.27 -22.43 -5.36
CA GLN A 242 -9.54 -21.24 -4.94
C GLN A 242 -10.16 -19.98 -5.57
N LEU A 243 -10.35 -18.96 -4.75
CA LEU A 243 -10.84 -17.66 -5.19
C LEU A 243 -9.67 -16.76 -5.61
N HIS A 244 -9.70 -16.27 -6.83
CA HIS A 244 -8.74 -15.31 -7.33
C HIS A 244 -9.12 -13.90 -6.86
N VAL A 245 -8.27 -13.27 -6.07
CA VAL A 245 -8.52 -11.95 -5.45
C VAL A 245 -7.39 -11.00 -5.79
N ARG A 246 -7.76 -9.80 -6.23
CA ARG A 246 -6.84 -8.68 -6.36
C ARG A 246 -7.10 -7.65 -5.27
N LEU A 247 -6.04 -7.25 -4.60
CA LEU A 247 -6.04 -6.17 -3.62
C LEU A 247 -5.16 -5.03 -4.11
N VAL A 248 -5.65 -3.81 -3.99
CA VAL A 248 -4.90 -2.58 -4.30
C VAL A 248 -5.06 -1.61 -3.13
N VAL A 249 -3.94 -1.06 -2.68
CA VAL A 249 -3.89 0.08 -1.76
C VAL A 249 -3.24 1.24 -2.49
N ARG A 250 -3.86 2.41 -2.45
CA ARG A 250 -3.32 3.61 -3.06
C ARG A 250 -3.33 4.77 -2.08
N ALA A 251 -2.18 5.41 -1.91
CA ALA A 251 -2.02 6.64 -1.15
C ALA A 251 -2.02 7.85 -2.09
N THR A 252 -2.81 8.87 -1.77
CA THR A 252 -2.96 10.11 -2.54
C THR A 252 -3.09 11.31 -1.60
N ASP A 253 -3.11 12.52 -2.17
CA ASP A 253 -3.41 13.75 -1.44
C ASP A 253 -2.49 14.01 -0.22
N PHE A 254 -1.21 13.77 -0.39
CA PHE A 254 -0.22 14.01 0.65
C PHE A 254 -0.19 15.48 1.06
N LYS A 255 -0.41 15.73 2.36
CA LYS A 255 -0.40 17.07 2.99
C LYS A 255 0.45 17.03 4.24
N LEU A 256 1.25 18.07 4.47
CA LEU A 256 2.00 18.17 5.71
C LEU A 256 1.03 18.20 6.90
N SER A 257 1.33 17.44 7.94
CA SER A 257 0.57 17.41 9.18
C SER A 257 0.63 18.78 9.86
N SER A 258 -0.53 19.33 10.24
CA SER A 258 -0.59 20.57 11.00
C SER A 258 -0.19 20.33 12.46
N PRO A 259 0.54 21.23 13.12
CA PRO A 259 0.90 21.07 14.54
C PRO A 259 -0.31 20.90 15.46
N SER A 260 -1.49 21.43 15.09
CA SER A 260 -2.74 21.32 15.86
C SER A 260 -3.40 19.94 15.77
N GLU A 261 -3.22 19.21 14.68
CA GLU A 261 -3.78 17.83 14.53
C GLU A 261 -2.98 16.82 15.34
N THR A 262 -1.71 17.09 15.54
CA THR A 262 -0.81 16.26 16.35
C THR A 262 -1.18 16.28 17.83
N ALA A 263 -1.95 17.29 18.32
CA ALA A 263 -2.29 17.50 19.71
C ALA A 263 -3.70 17.06 20.16
N ALA A 264 -4.54 16.51 19.28
CA ALA A 264 -5.90 16.11 19.66
C ALA A 264 -5.89 14.84 20.52
N PRO A 265 -6.35 14.87 21.78
CA PRO A 265 -6.47 13.68 22.60
C PRO A 265 -7.55 12.74 21.99
N ALA A 266 -7.31 11.45 22.11
CA ALA A 266 -8.33 10.44 21.79
C ALA A 266 -9.63 10.80 22.54
N ALA A 267 -10.75 10.92 21.81
CA ALA A 267 -12.05 11.10 22.42
C ALA A 267 -12.27 9.99 23.44
N SER A 268 -12.27 10.36 24.71
CA SER A 268 -12.63 9.48 25.81
C SER A 268 -14.03 8.96 25.55
N GLY A 269 -14.16 7.65 25.41
CA GLY A 269 -15.46 6.97 25.35
C GLY A 269 -16.33 7.35 26.55
N PRO A 270 -17.66 7.20 26.47
CA PRO A 270 -18.56 7.64 27.52
C PRO A 270 -18.21 6.96 28.84
N SER A 271 -17.86 7.76 29.82
CA SER A 271 -17.69 7.36 31.21
C SER A 271 -18.97 6.69 31.69
N GLY A 272 -18.87 5.40 32.06
CA GLY A 272 -19.99 4.64 32.63
C GLY A 272 -20.54 5.36 33.86
N ALA A 273 -21.86 5.50 33.90
CA ALA A 273 -22.58 6.01 35.05
C ALA A 273 -22.27 5.19 36.32
N PRO A 274 -22.21 5.80 37.50
CA PRO A 274 -21.98 5.06 38.74
C PRO A 274 -23.14 4.15 39.03
N ALA A 275 -22.84 2.88 39.32
CA ALA A 275 -23.78 1.87 39.80
C ALA A 275 -24.42 2.35 41.12
N ALA A 276 -25.75 2.38 41.13
CA ALA A 276 -26.54 2.62 42.34
C ALA A 276 -26.25 1.58 43.41
N ALA A 277 -25.89 2.03 44.58
CA ALA A 277 -25.71 1.21 45.76
C ALA A 277 -27.03 0.54 46.19
N ASN A 278 -27.05 -0.78 46.27
CA ASN A 278 -28.13 -1.53 46.92
C ASN A 278 -28.01 -1.35 48.45
N PRO A 279 -29.15 -1.12 49.17
CA PRO A 279 -29.14 -1.09 50.63
C PRO A 279 -29.09 -2.52 51.18
N SER A 280 -28.22 -2.71 52.16
CA SER A 280 -28.10 -3.96 52.96
C SER A 280 -29.39 -4.21 53.76
N PRO A 281 -29.80 -5.47 53.94
CA PRO A 281 -30.86 -5.79 54.89
C PRO A 281 -30.30 -5.82 56.32
N SER A 282 -31.05 -5.21 57.25
CA SER A 282 -30.84 -5.25 58.69
C SER A 282 -31.12 -6.63 59.28
N PRO A 283 -30.44 -7.03 60.38
CA PRO A 283 -30.65 -8.31 61.02
C PRO A 283 -31.88 -8.26 61.97
N ASN A 284 -32.64 -9.32 61.92
CA ASN A 284 -33.45 -9.85 63.05
C ASN A 284 -33.33 -11.36 63.04
#